data_a46f5a1213567dc3e7f421fc043160d0
#
_entry.id   a46f5a1213567dc3e7f421fc043160d0
#
_cell.length_a   1.000
_cell.length_b   1.000
_cell.length_c   1.000
_cell.angle_alpha   90.00
_cell.angle_beta   90.00
_cell.angle_gamma   90.00
#
_symmetry.space_group_name_H-M   'P 1'
#
loop_
_entity.id
_entity.type
_entity.pdbx_description
1 polymer ?
#
loop_
_entity_poly.entity_id
_entity_poly.type
_entity_poly.pdbx_seq_one_letter_code
_entity_poly.pdbx_strand_id
1 'polypeptide(L)'
;ASPCESVWLDEDGLAMQEPMFEVRRDYARLGLQAPDWRVRPDDHLVFQLQFVAALIEEADEAAVAEAARFLDDHTLRWLPDFAGRVAQHAATPFYAALAVLTDTYLDELRDTMARMLGEPRPTAEEIEQRNRRVGEGAGPEASAYVPGSAPSW
;
A
#
# COMPACT_ATOMS: atom_id res chain seq x y z
N ALA A 1 3.57 -0.15 -16.92
CA ALA A 1 2.93 -0.70 -15.72
C ALA A 1 2.46 0.46 -14.84
N SER A 2 1.28 0.36 -14.26
CA SER A 2 0.77 1.36 -13.31
C SER A 2 1.40 1.15 -11.94
N PRO A 3 1.91 2.18 -11.27
CA PRO A 3 2.46 2.05 -9.92
C PRO A 3 1.41 2.29 -8.82
N CYS A 4 0.18 1.82 -9.02
CA CYS A 4 -0.93 1.93 -8.09
C CYS A 4 -1.47 0.55 -7.73
N GLU A 5 -1.65 0.27 -6.45
CA GLU A 5 -2.08 -1.03 -5.91
C GLU A 5 -3.40 -1.51 -6.50
N SER A 6 -4.41 -0.63 -6.57
CA SER A 6 -5.74 -0.99 -7.07
C SER A 6 -5.71 -1.58 -8.48
N VAL A 7 -4.78 -1.16 -9.34
CA VAL A 7 -4.65 -1.72 -10.71
C VAL A 7 -4.22 -3.19 -10.71
N TRP A 8 -3.63 -3.67 -9.62
CA TRP A 8 -3.10 -5.03 -9.50
C TRP A 8 -3.98 -5.95 -8.67
N LEU A 9 -4.69 -5.39 -7.69
CA LEU A 9 -5.49 -6.16 -6.73
C LEU A 9 -6.99 -6.09 -6.99
N ASP A 10 -7.47 -5.13 -7.79
CA ASP A 10 -8.87 -5.07 -8.21
C ASP A 10 -9.16 -6.06 -9.34
N GLU A 11 -10.31 -6.71 -9.30
CA GLU A 11 -10.70 -7.73 -10.28
C GLU A 11 -10.75 -7.20 -11.71
N ASP A 12 -11.16 -5.95 -11.88
CA ASP A 12 -11.26 -5.28 -13.18
C ASP A 12 -9.95 -4.57 -13.60
N GLY A 13 -8.94 -4.55 -12.73
CA GLY A 13 -7.66 -3.88 -12.97
C GLY A 13 -7.78 -2.37 -13.09
N LEU A 14 -8.76 -1.77 -12.43
CA LEU A 14 -9.05 -0.35 -12.45
C LEU A 14 -8.32 0.39 -11.34
N ALA A 15 -7.92 1.63 -11.63
CA ALA A 15 -7.37 2.52 -10.60
C ALA A 15 -8.49 3.11 -9.72
N MET A 16 -8.10 3.57 -8.51
CA MET A 16 -9.01 4.24 -7.57
C MET A 16 -10.16 3.36 -7.07
N GLN A 17 -9.91 2.07 -6.91
CA GLN A 17 -10.85 1.10 -6.37
C GLN A 17 -10.63 0.88 -4.85
N GLU A 18 -11.31 -0.12 -4.26
CA GLU A 18 -11.28 -0.38 -2.81
C GLU A 18 -9.87 -0.42 -2.19
N PRO A 19 -8.82 -1.03 -2.83
CA PRO A 19 -7.49 -1.01 -2.26
C PRO A 19 -6.96 0.41 -1.97
N MET A 20 -7.28 1.40 -2.82
CA MET A 20 -6.89 2.79 -2.56
C MET A 20 -7.56 3.35 -1.29
N PHE A 21 -8.83 3.00 -1.03
CA PHE A 21 -9.52 3.46 0.17
C PHE A 21 -9.01 2.75 1.43
N GLU A 22 -8.56 1.50 1.31
CA GLU A 22 -7.90 0.78 2.41
C GLU A 22 -6.60 1.46 2.83
N VAL A 23 -5.72 1.73 1.88
CA VAL A 23 -4.47 2.49 2.09
C VAL A 23 -4.75 3.87 2.71
N ARG A 24 -5.77 4.60 2.21
CA ARG A 24 -6.17 5.88 2.78
C ARG A 24 -6.61 5.78 4.23
N ARG A 25 -7.32 4.72 4.62
CA ARG A 25 -7.72 4.49 6.01
C ARG A 25 -6.49 4.31 6.92
N ASP A 26 -5.48 3.59 6.46
CA ASP A 26 -4.24 3.42 7.20
C ASP A 26 -3.49 4.75 7.39
N TYR A 27 -3.37 5.56 6.34
CA TYR A 27 -2.79 6.90 6.46
C TYR A 27 -3.55 7.77 7.46
N ALA A 28 -4.89 7.77 7.39
CA ALA A 28 -5.73 8.60 8.25
C ALA A 28 -5.59 8.24 9.75
N ARG A 29 -5.30 6.98 10.10
CA ARG A 29 -5.06 6.53 11.48
C ARG A 29 -3.84 7.23 12.11
N LEU A 30 -2.87 7.64 11.30
CA LEU A 30 -1.69 8.41 11.72
C LEU A 30 -1.81 9.91 11.41
N GLY A 31 -3.00 10.39 11.02
CA GLY A 31 -3.21 11.78 10.65
C GLY A 31 -2.54 12.21 9.34
N LEU A 32 -2.16 11.25 8.50
CA LEU A 32 -1.53 11.48 7.20
C LEU A 32 -2.58 11.44 6.08
N GLN A 33 -2.30 12.15 5.00
CA GLN A 33 -3.11 12.12 3.79
C GLN A 33 -2.28 12.46 2.56
N ALA A 34 -2.63 11.90 1.40
CA ALA A 34 -2.03 12.32 0.14
C ALA A 34 -2.47 13.74 -0.22
N PRO A 35 -1.57 14.59 -0.74
CA PRO A 35 -1.87 16.01 -0.99
C PRO A 35 -3.00 16.22 -2.01
N ASP A 36 -3.01 15.46 -3.08
CA ASP A 36 -4.04 15.50 -4.14
C ASP A 36 -4.20 14.11 -4.77
N TRP A 37 -5.12 13.34 -4.21
CA TRP A 37 -5.41 11.98 -4.66
C TRP A 37 -5.95 11.89 -6.10
N ARG A 38 -6.48 13.01 -6.65
CA ARG A 38 -6.97 13.06 -8.02
C ARG A 38 -5.84 13.14 -9.04
N VAL A 39 -4.71 13.72 -8.64
CA VAL A 39 -3.50 13.80 -9.46
C VAL A 39 -2.64 12.55 -9.29
N ARG A 40 -2.50 12.09 -8.04
CA ARG A 40 -1.78 10.87 -7.71
C ARG A 40 -2.58 10.12 -6.64
N PRO A 41 -3.14 8.95 -6.98
CA PRO A 41 -3.93 8.14 -6.04
C PRO A 41 -3.17 7.79 -4.76
N ASP A 42 -3.89 7.62 -3.64
CA ASP A 42 -3.29 7.33 -2.33
C ASP A 42 -2.52 6.01 -2.32
N ASP A 43 -2.92 5.03 -3.12
CA ASP A 43 -2.31 3.72 -3.29
C ASP A 43 -1.11 3.69 -4.24
N HIS A 44 -0.61 4.87 -4.65
CA HIS A 44 0.59 4.97 -5.47
C HIS A 44 1.83 4.56 -4.66
N LEU A 45 2.71 3.75 -5.26
CA LEU A 45 3.92 3.20 -4.64
C LEU A 45 4.74 4.26 -3.87
N VAL A 46 4.88 5.46 -4.41
CA VAL A 46 5.63 6.54 -3.75
C VAL A 46 5.03 6.91 -2.39
N PHE A 47 3.70 6.97 -2.27
CA PHE A 47 3.05 7.29 -1.00
C PHE A 47 3.13 6.12 -0.02
N GLN A 48 3.00 4.88 -0.51
CA GLN A 48 3.21 3.70 0.33
C GLN A 48 4.63 3.65 0.91
N LEU A 49 5.66 3.94 0.08
CA LEU A 49 7.04 4.02 0.54
C LEU A 49 7.27 5.15 1.54
N GLN A 50 6.67 6.31 1.32
CA GLN A 50 6.76 7.44 2.25
C GLN A 50 6.08 7.13 3.59
N PHE A 51 4.96 6.42 3.56
CA PHE A 51 4.27 5.97 4.77
C PHE A 51 5.12 5.00 5.58
N VAL A 52 5.70 3.98 4.94
CA VAL A 52 6.61 3.03 5.60
C VAL A 52 7.83 3.76 6.17
N ALA A 53 8.40 4.71 5.43
CA ALA A 53 9.54 5.50 5.90
C ALA A 53 9.16 6.34 7.14
N ALA A 54 8.01 7.00 7.14
CA ALA A 54 7.53 7.78 8.28
C ALA A 54 7.35 6.90 9.54
N LEU A 55 6.81 5.68 9.39
CA LEU A 55 6.67 4.73 10.50
C LEU A 55 8.05 4.30 11.06
N ILE A 56 9.01 4.03 10.18
CA ILE A 56 10.37 3.63 10.62
C ILE A 56 11.07 4.79 11.35
N GLU A 57 10.82 6.04 10.98
CA GLU A 57 11.40 7.23 11.63
C GLU A 57 10.92 7.41 13.07
N GLU A 58 9.73 6.90 13.44
CA GLU A 58 9.27 6.89 14.84
C GLU A 58 10.17 6.06 15.77
N ALA A 59 10.93 5.11 15.23
CA ALA A 59 11.94 4.30 15.90
C ALA A 59 11.44 3.54 17.14
N ASP A 60 10.17 3.18 17.18
CA ASP A 60 9.59 2.33 18.22
C ASP A 60 9.06 1.00 17.66
N GLU A 61 8.87 0.02 18.55
CA GLU A 61 8.45 -1.33 18.18
C GLU A 61 7.03 -1.36 17.56
N ALA A 62 6.12 -0.51 18.06
CA ALA A 62 4.76 -0.45 17.57
C ALA A 62 4.70 0.11 16.14
N ALA A 63 5.50 1.12 15.85
CA ALA A 63 5.61 1.68 14.50
C ALA A 63 6.27 0.70 13.52
N VAL A 64 7.27 -0.07 13.95
CA VAL A 64 7.88 -1.14 13.14
C VAL A 64 6.85 -2.25 12.85
N ALA A 65 6.05 -2.65 13.85
CA ALA A 65 5.00 -3.64 13.66
C ALA A 65 3.92 -3.14 12.68
N GLU A 66 3.53 -1.87 12.77
CA GLU A 66 2.59 -1.25 11.84
C GLU A 66 3.15 -1.18 10.42
N ALA A 67 4.43 -0.81 10.25
CA ALA A 67 5.10 -0.80 8.95
C ALA A 67 5.17 -2.21 8.34
N ALA A 68 5.49 -3.22 9.17
CA ALA A 68 5.50 -4.62 8.75
C ALA A 68 4.11 -5.08 8.28
N ARG A 69 3.06 -4.76 9.05
CA ARG A 69 1.68 -5.06 8.69
C ARG A 69 1.27 -4.38 7.39
N PHE A 70 1.59 -3.10 7.23
CA PHE A 70 1.27 -2.34 6.02
C PHE A 70 1.97 -2.91 4.78
N LEU A 71 3.24 -3.32 4.89
CA LEU A 71 3.95 -4.00 3.80
C LEU A 71 3.26 -5.30 3.40
N ASP A 72 2.83 -6.12 4.38
CA ASP A 72 2.15 -7.39 4.12
C ASP A 72 0.75 -7.20 3.50
N ASP A 73 -0.03 -6.23 4.01
CA ASP A 73 -1.42 -6.03 3.61
C ASP A 73 -1.56 -5.32 2.26
N HIS A 74 -0.56 -4.50 1.90
CA HIS A 74 -0.59 -3.62 0.74
C HIS A 74 0.59 -3.88 -0.20
N THR A 75 1.74 -3.28 0.06
CA THR A 75 2.80 -3.12 -0.92
C THR A 75 3.33 -4.44 -1.49
N LEU A 76 3.61 -5.43 -0.66
CA LEU A 76 4.22 -6.71 -1.07
C LEU A 76 3.24 -7.65 -1.81
N ARG A 77 1.95 -7.35 -1.80
CA ARG A 77 0.95 -8.15 -2.53
C ARG A 77 0.99 -7.93 -4.05
N TRP A 78 1.45 -6.78 -4.49
CA TRP A 78 1.42 -6.41 -5.90
C TRP A 78 2.77 -5.98 -6.47
N LEU A 79 3.69 -5.56 -5.62
CA LEU A 79 5.01 -5.04 -6.04
C LEU A 79 5.82 -6.05 -6.86
N PRO A 80 5.86 -7.36 -6.55
CA PRO A 80 6.59 -8.33 -7.37
C PRO A 80 6.09 -8.39 -8.81
N ASP A 81 4.77 -8.39 -9.03
CA ASP A 81 4.16 -8.40 -10.36
C ASP A 81 4.42 -7.09 -11.11
N PHE A 82 4.31 -5.96 -10.43
CA PHE A 82 4.68 -4.66 -10.99
C PHE A 82 6.14 -4.62 -11.42
N ALA A 83 7.06 -5.02 -10.52
CA ALA A 83 8.50 -5.02 -10.80
C ALA A 83 8.84 -5.94 -11.97
N GLY A 84 8.27 -7.15 -12.01
CA GLY A 84 8.40 -8.09 -13.12
C GLY A 84 7.90 -7.50 -14.45
N ARG A 85 6.75 -6.82 -14.42
CA ARG A 85 6.20 -6.15 -15.62
C ARG A 85 7.06 -4.99 -16.09
N VAL A 86 7.57 -4.17 -15.16
CA VAL A 86 8.52 -3.09 -15.50
C VAL A 86 9.81 -3.66 -16.06
N ALA A 87 10.38 -4.71 -15.44
CA ALA A 87 11.61 -5.34 -15.91
C ALA A 87 11.50 -5.87 -17.35
N GLN A 88 10.33 -6.42 -17.72
CA GLN A 88 10.07 -6.96 -19.06
C GLN A 88 9.87 -5.87 -20.14
N HIS A 89 9.33 -4.71 -19.78
CA HIS A 89 8.86 -3.72 -20.74
C HIS A 89 9.56 -2.36 -20.65
N ALA A 90 10.48 -2.17 -19.70
CA ALA A 90 11.20 -0.91 -19.58
C ALA A 90 12.07 -0.64 -20.82
N ALA A 91 11.98 0.57 -21.36
CA ALA A 91 12.77 0.99 -22.50
C ALA A 91 14.27 1.09 -22.18
N THR A 92 14.64 1.18 -20.89
CA THR A 92 16.03 1.29 -20.45
C THR A 92 16.30 0.31 -19.30
N PRO A 93 17.52 -0.27 -19.22
CA PRO A 93 17.92 -1.14 -18.12
C PRO A 93 17.84 -0.46 -16.75
N PHE A 94 17.93 0.86 -16.69
CA PHE A 94 17.85 1.62 -15.45
C PHE A 94 16.53 1.40 -14.70
N TYR A 95 15.38 1.55 -15.38
CA TYR A 95 14.09 1.37 -14.74
C TYR A 95 13.80 -0.09 -14.42
N ALA A 96 14.25 -1.02 -15.26
CA ALA A 96 14.17 -2.45 -14.97
C ALA A 96 14.94 -2.80 -13.69
N ALA A 97 16.17 -2.34 -13.56
CA ALA A 97 17.00 -2.56 -12.37
C ALA A 97 16.40 -1.89 -11.13
N LEU A 98 15.91 -0.65 -11.26
CA LEU A 98 15.28 0.07 -10.15
C LEU A 98 14.05 -0.64 -9.61
N ALA A 99 13.18 -1.15 -10.48
CA ALA A 99 11.98 -1.86 -10.07
C ALA A 99 12.33 -3.16 -9.32
N VAL A 100 13.26 -3.96 -9.84
CA VAL A 100 13.74 -5.19 -9.19
C VAL A 100 14.42 -4.88 -7.87
N LEU A 101 15.24 -3.83 -7.81
CA LEU A 101 15.90 -3.40 -6.57
C LEU A 101 14.87 -2.98 -5.51
N THR A 102 13.83 -2.25 -5.89
CA THR A 102 12.77 -1.82 -4.97
C THR A 102 12.04 -3.02 -4.37
N ASP A 103 11.66 -3.99 -5.21
CA ASP A 103 11.00 -5.22 -4.79
C ASP A 103 11.88 -6.01 -3.81
N THR A 104 13.11 -6.33 -4.21
CA THR A 104 14.07 -7.05 -3.36
C THR A 104 14.35 -6.31 -2.04
N TYR A 105 14.51 -4.99 -2.10
CA TYR A 105 14.77 -4.19 -0.91
C TYR A 105 13.61 -4.25 0.10
N LEU A 106 12.37 -4.15 -0.36
CA LEU A 106 11.21 -4.18 0.54
C LEU A 106 10.96 -5.58 1.11
N ASP A 107 11.24 -6.62 0.35
CA ASP A 107 11.17 -8.00 0.86
C ASP A 107 12.21 -8.22 1.97
N GLU A 108 13.46 -7.84 1.76
CA GLU A 108 14.53 -7.92 2.76
C GLU A 108 14.27 -6.99 3.98
N LEU A 109 13.70 -5.81 3.76
CA LEU A 109 13.29 -4.90 4.83
C LEU A 109 12.23 -5.59 5.70
N ARG A 110 11.24 -6.21 5.08
CA ARG A 110 10.18 -6.94 5.80
C ARG A 110 10.73 -8.11 6.60
N ASP A 111 11.68 -8.86 6.07
CA ASP A 111 12.38 -9.93 6.79
C ASP A 111 13.19 -9.39 7.96
N THR A 112 13.79 -8.23 7.81
CA THR A 112 14.49 -7.56 8.91
C THR A 112 13.53 -7.16 10.02
N MET A 113 12.36 -6.61 9.69
CA MET A 113 11.31 -6.31 10.66
C MET A 113 10.83 -7.58 11.40
N ALA A 114 10.64 -8.70 10.69
CA ALA A 114 10.27 -9.97 11.30
C ALA A 114 11.30 -10.42 12.36
N ARG A 115 12.59 -10.29 12.06
CA ARG A 115 13.66 -10.59 13.01
C ARG A 115 13.67 -9.65 14.22
N MET A 116 13.43 -8.36 14.00
CA MET A 116 13.38 -7.35 15.09
C MET A 116 12.20 -7.57 16.03
N LEU A 117 11.05 -7.90 15.48
CA LEU A 117 9.81 -8.17 16.24
C LEU A 117 9.79 -9.56 16.87
N GLY A 118 10.64 -10.47 16.44
CA GLY A 118 10.62 -11.87 16.87
C GLY A 118 9.39 -12.65 16.39
N GLU A 119 8.73 -12.16 15.35
CA GLU A 119 7.52 -12.74 14.77
C GLU A 119 7.76 -13.17 13.32
N PRO A 120 7.34 -14.39 12.93
CA PRO A 120 7.44 -14.81 11.53
C PRO A 120 6.52 -13.97 10.63
N ARG A 121 6.88 -13.88 9.35
CA ARG A 121 5.98 -13.28 8.35
C ARG A 121 4.69 -14.10 8.25
N PRO A 122 3.54 -13.43 8.14
CA PRO A 122 2.28 -14.12 7.90
C PRO A 122 2.29 -14.80 6.53
N THR A 123 1.55 -15.88 6.41
CA THR A 123 1.31 -16.55 5.14
C THR A 123 0.35 -15.72 4.26
N ALA A 124 0.35 -15.96 2.96
CA ALA A 124 -0.58 -15.31 2.04
C ALA A 124 -2.06 -15.55 2.44
N GLU A 125 -2.38 -16.76 2.95
CA GLU A 125 -3.72 -17.08 3.43
C GLU A 125 -4.12 -16.26 4.66
N GLU A 126 -3.19 -16.05 5.60
CA GLU A 126 -3.43 -15.25 6.80
C GLU A 126 -3.64 -13.76 6.45
N ILE A 127 -2.86 -13.23 5.50
CA ILE A 127 -3.01 -11.88 4.97
C ILE A 127 -4.40 -11.73 4.32
N GLU A 128 -4.78 -12.65 3.45
CA GLU A 128 -6.06 -12.61 2.76
C GLU A 128 -7.25 -12.70 3.74
N GLN A 129 -7.16 -13.58 4.74
CA GLN A 129 -8.19 -13.68 5.78
C GLN A 129 -8.31 -12.39 6.60
N ARG A 130 -7.19 -11.73 6.90
CA ARG A 130 -7.17 -10.45 7.63
C ARG A 130 -7.86 -9.36 6.81
N ASN A 131 -7.50 -9.21 5.54
CA ASN A 131 -8.07 -8.19 4.66
C ASN A 131 -9.58 -8.42 4.42
N ARG A 132 -10.02 -9.67 4.25
CA ARG A 132 -11.45 -9.99 4.12
C ARG A 132 -12.25 -9.58 5.35
N ARG A 133 -11.75 -9.81 6.57
CA ARG A 133 -12.41 -9.39 7.82
C ARG A 133 -12.49 -7.89 7.96
N VAL A 134 -11.47 -7.15 7.52
CA VAL A 134 -11.48 -5.69 7.51
C VAL A 134 -12.53 -5.16 6.54
N GLY A 135 -12.64 -5.75 5.34
CA GLY A 135 -13.67 -5.40 4.35
C GLY A 135 -15.10 -5.67 4.82
N GLU A 136 -15.33 -6.79 5.51
CA GLU A 136 -16.66 -7.14 6.07
C GLU A 136 -17.04 -6.26 7.28
N GLY A 137 -16.06 -5.80 8.07
CA GLY A 137 -16.27 -4.93 9.24
C GLY A 137 -16.42 -3.44 8.88
N ALA A 138 -15.91 -3.04 7.75
CA ALA A 138 -16.15 -1.75 7.14
C ALA A 138 -17.50 -1.79 6.39
N GLY A 139 -18.59 -1.92 7.15
CA GLY A 139 -19.91 -1.59 6.61
C GLY A 139 -19.84 -0.19 6.00
N PRO A 140 -20.68 0.15 4.98
CA PRO A 140 -20.62 1.44 4.37
C PRO A 140 -20.82 2.50 5.47
N GLU A 141 -19.76 3.11 5.97
CA GLU A 141 -19.84 4.47 6.42
C GLU A 141 -20.23 5.24 5.15
N ALA A 142 -21.52 5.24 4.92
CA ALA A 142 -22.13 6.16 4.01
C ALA A 142 -21.75 7.54 4.53
N SER A 143 -20.62 8.05 4.12
CA SER A 143 -20.40 9.47 3.98
C SER A 143 -21.57 9.88 3.10
N ALA A 144 -22.65 10.32 3.76
CA ALA A 144 -23.83 10.78 3.08
C ALA A 144 -23.37 11.93 2.19
N TYR A 145 -23.17 11.62 0.91
CA TYR A 145 -23.00 12.65 -0.09
C TYR A 145 -24.30 13.45 -0.08
N VAL A 146 -24.25 14.61 0.56
CA VAL A 146 -25.32 15.61 0.51
C VAL A 146 -25.03 16.47 -0.71
N PRO A 147 -25.78 16.29 -1.82
CA PRO A 147 -25.61 17.11 -3.00
C PRO A 147 -25.78 18.59 -2.62
N GLY A 148 -24.81 19.43 -2.93
CA GLY A 148 -24.86 20.86 -2.71
C GLY A 148 -24.24 21.38 -1.40
N SER A 149 -23.63 20.54 -0.56
CA SER A 149 -22.94 20.99 0.64
C SER A 149 -21.44 21.29 0.44
N ALA A 150 -20.91 21.10 -0.76
CA ALA A 150 -19.55 21.52 -1.05
C ALA A 150 -19.48 23.05 -1.14
N PRO A 151 -18.52 23.71 -0.47
CA PRO A 151 -18.30 25.12 -0.67
C PRO A 151 -18.00 25.38 -2.14
N SER A 152 -18.77 26.27 -2.75
CA SER A 152 -18.50 26.77 -4.10
C SER A 152 -17.20 27.58 -4.05
N TRP A 153 -16.26 27.17 -4.86
CA TRP A 153 -15.02 27.90 -5.12
C TRP A 153 -15.26 29.05 -6.09
#